data_5d3603688078683f9ed1546745545c42
#
_entry.id   5d3603688078683f9ed1546745545c42
#
_cell.length_a   1.000
_cell.length_b   1.000
_cell.length_c   1.000
_cell.angle_alpha   90.00
_cell.angle_beta   90.00
_cell.angle_gamma   90.00
#
_symmetry.space_group_name_H-M   'P 1'
#
loop_
_entity.id
_entity.type
_entity.pdbx_description
1 polymer ?
#
loop_
_entity_poly.entity_id
_entity_poly.type
_entity_poly.pdbx_seq_one_letter_code
_entity_poly.pdbx_strand_id
1 'polypeptide(L)'
;MEASPISEVLPGLYRAVLDAVASLEAHDLRREAAAIRADATRVYSRSWTQDAARRLRTLRLRADRIRESRRSRRYEVVLETLGRQTDLERTTA
;
A
#
# COMPACT_ATOMS: atom_id res chain seq x y z
N MET A 1 19.62 10.99 -23.28
CA MET A 1 19.49 10.08 -22.13
C MET A 1 18.62 8.90 -22.51
N GLU A 2 19.20 7.73 -22.57
CA GLU A 2 18.44 6.54 -22.96
C GLU A 2 17.61 6.03 -21.78
N ALA A 3 16.34 5.74 -22.04
CA ALA A 3 15.50 5.11 -21.06
C ALA A 3 15.95 3.66 -20.86
N SER A 4 15.94 3.19 -19.61
CA SER A 4 16.27 1.79 -19.33
C SER A 4 15.27 0.87 -20.03
N PRO A 5 15.76 -0.26 -20.61
CA PRO A 5 14.85 -1.22 -21.27
C PRO A 5 13.81 -1.76 -20.29
N ILE A 6 12.63 -2.06 -20.80
CA ILE A 6 11.55 -2.63 -20.00
C ILE A 6 11.99 -3.92 -19.31
N SER A 7 12.80 -4.72 -19.96
CA SER A 7 13.33 -5.96 -19.41
C SER A 7 14.18 -5.76 -18.16
N GLU A 8 14.72 -4.57 -17.97
CA GLU A 8 15.49 -4.23 -16.78
C GLU A 8 14.64 -3.56 -15.71
N VAL A 9 13.64 -2.78 -16.15
CA VAL A 9 12.80 -1.97 -15.25
C VAL A 9 11.68 -2.79 -14.60
N LEU A 10 11.04 -3.65 -15.38
CA LEU A 10 9.84 -4.37 -14.93
C LEU A 10 10.09 -5.29 -13.73
N PRO A 11 11.17 -6.11 -13.69
CA PRO A 11 11.43 -6.94 -12.52
C PRO A 11 11.58 -6.14 -11.23
N GLY A 12 12.24 -4.99 -11.30
CA GLY A 12 12.39 -4.10 -10.14
C GLY A 12 11.07 -3.51 -9.67
N LEU A 13 10.20 -3.12 -10.60
CA LEU A 13 8.87 -2.61 -10.27
C LEU A 13 7.99 -3.70 -9.65
N TYR A 14 8.04 -4.91 -10.20
CA TYR A 14 7.30 -6.04 -9.66
C TYR A 14 7.75 -6.34 -8.22
N ARG A 15 9.06 -6.38 -7.99
CA ARG A 15 9.60 -6.58 -6.65
C ARG A 15 9.14 -5.48 -5.68
N ALA A 16 9.12 -4.22 -6.13
CA ALA A 16 8.65 -3.12 -5.31
C ALA A 16 7.19 -3.28 -4.92
N VAL A 17 6.34 -3.77 -5.83
CA VAL A 17 4.94 -4.07 -5.52
C VAL A 17 4.84 -5.20 -4.50
N LEU A 18 5.62 -6.27 -4.67
CA LEU A 18 5.62 -7.39 -3.72
C LEU A 18 6.09 -6.97 -2.33
N ASP A 19 7.05 -6.07 -2.24
CA ASP A 19 7.50 -5.52 -0.96
C ASP A 19 6.38 -4.72 -0.29
N ALA A 20 5.64 -3.93 -1.07
CA ALA A 20 4.48 -3.19 -0.57
C ALA A 20 3.37 -4.14 -0.11
N VAL A 21 3.14 -5.24 -0.84
CA VAL A 21 2.19 -6.29 -0.46
C VAL A 21 2.58 -6.92 0.87
N ALA A 22 3.86 -7.24 1.05
CA ALA A 22 4.35 -7.80 2.32
C ALA A 22 4.12 -6.82 3.48
N SER A 23 4.27 -5.53 3.24
CA SER A 23 3.99 -4.50 4.23
C SER A 23 2.51 -4.47 4.61
N LEU A 24 1.60 -4.62 3.63
CA LEU A 24 0.17 -4.69 3.90
C LEU A 24 -0.17 -5.93 4.74
N GLU A 25 0.42 -7.07 4.41
CA GLU A 25 0.23 -8.31 5.18
C GLU A 25 0.67 -8.15 6.63
N ALA A 26 1.80 -7.49 6.84
CA ALA A 26 2.33 -7.22 8.18
C ALA A 26 1.41 -6.32 9.01
N HIS A 27 0.54 -5.54 8.36
CA HIS A 27 -0.45 -4.68 9.02
C HIS A 27 -1.86 -5.29 9.02
N ASP A 28 -1.98 -6.60 8.84
CA ASP A 28 -3.24 -7.34 8.79
C ASP A 28 -4.19 -6.93 7.65
N LEU A 29 -3.66 -6.33 6.61
CA LEU A 29 -4.41 -5.94 5.42
C LEU A 29 -4.29 -7.04 4.35
N ARG A 30 -4.60 -8.27 4.74
CA ARG A 30 -4.37 -9.47 3.90
C ARG A 30 -5.24 -9.51 2.66
N ARG A 31 -6.47 -9.05 2.75
CA ARG A 31 -7.41 -9.06 1.63
C ARG A 31 -6.95 -8.09 0.54
N GLU A 32 -6.58 -6.89 0.95
CA GLU A 32 -6.04 -5.87 0.06
C GLU A 32 -4.70 -6.30 -0.55
N ALA A 33 -3.85 -6.91 0.28
CA ALA A 33 -2.57 -7.45 -0.15
C ALA A 33 -2.75 -8.53 -1.24
N ALA A 34 -3.68 -9.44 -1.02
CA ALA A 34 -3.96 -10.53 -1.97
C ALA A 34 -4.47 -9.98 -3.31
N ALA A 35 -5.34 -8.97 -3.28
CA ALA A 35 -5.85 -8.35 -4.50
C ALA A 35 -4.75 -7.68 -5.31
N ILE A 36 -3.88 -6.92 -4.65
CA ILE A 36 -2.78 -6.23 -5.31
C ILE A 36 -1.76 -7.24 -5.86
N ARG A 37 -1.45 -8.28 -5.09
CA ARG A 37 -0.55 -9.34 -5.55
C ARG A 37 -1.08 -10.02 -6.80
N ALA A 38 -2.36 -10.37 -6.82
CA ALA A 38 -2.99 -11.01 -7.97
C ALA A 38 -2.92 -10.13 -9.22
N ASP A 39 -3.22 -8.85 -9.08
CA ASP A 39 -3.15 -7.90 -10.18
C ASP A 39 -1.72 -7.72 -10.69
N ALA A 40 -0.76 -7.59 -9.78
CA ALA A 40 0.66 -7.43 -10.14
C ALA A 40 1.18 -8.67 -10.88
N THR A 41 0.85 -9.86 -10.41
CA THR A 41 1.24 -11.11 -11.05
C THR A 41 0.65 -11.21 -12.46
N ARG A 42 -0.61 -10.82 -12.61
CA ARG A 42 -1.28 -10.82 -13.92
C ARG A 42 -0.60 -9.88 -14.89
N VAL A 43 -0.30 -8.66 -14.45
CA VAL A 43 0.39 -7.67 -15.28
C VAL A 43 1.78 -8.16 -15.68
N TYR A 44 2.54 -8.65 -14.73
CA TYR A 44 3.93 -9.10 -14.95
C TYR A 44 4.00 -10.32 -15.85
N SER A 45 3.00 -11.20 -15.80
CA SER A 45 2.98 -12.45 -16.58
C SER A 45 2.53 -12.26 -18.03
N ARG A 46 1.82 -11.18 -18.34
CA ARG A 46 1.23 -11.01 -19.68
C ARG A 46 2.18 -10.48 -20.73
N SER A 47 2.64 -9.27 -20.55
CA SER A 47 3.54 -8.66 -21.51
C SER A 47 4.36 -7.58 -20.84
N TRP A 48 5.59 -7.44 -21.27
CA TRP A 48 6.51 -6.46 -20.71
C TRP A 48 6.52 -5.22 -21.61
N THR A 49 5.64 -4.27 -21.28
CA THR A 49 5.43 -3.03 -22.01
C THR A 49 5.53 -1.84 -21.08
N GLN A 50 5.59 -0.63 -21.64
CA GLN A 50 5.55 0.61 -20.86
C GLN A 50 4.22 0.72 -20.09
N ASP A 51 3.14 0.21 -20.68
CA ASP A 51 1.84 0.17 -20.02
C ASP A 51 1.88 -0.73 -18.79
N ALA A 52 2.51 -1.92 -18.90
CA ALA A 52 2.71 -2.80 -17.75
C ALA A 52 3.50 -2.11 -16.64
N ALA A 53 4.54 -1.36 -16.98
CA ALA A 53 5.32 -0.60 -16.01
C ALA A 53 4.45 0.43 -15.28
N ARG A 54 3.60 1.15 -16.02
CA ARG A 54 2.67 2.13 -15.43
C ARG A 54 1.69 1.46 -14.48
N ARG A 55 1.16 0.31 -14.86
CA ARG A 55 0.22 -0.45 -14.03
C ARG A 55 0.87 -0.92 -12.73
N LEU A 56 2.10 -1.40 -12.78
CA LEU A 56 2.83 -1.80 -11.58
C LEU A 56 3.09 -0.61 -10.66
N ARG A 57 3.46 0.54 -11.21
CA ARG A 57 3.63 1.76 -10.41
C ARG A 57 2.33 2.18 -9.74
N THR A 58 1.21 2.09 -10.46
CA THR A 58 -0.12 2.38 -9.92
C THR A 58 -0.49 1.45 -8.77
N LEU A 59 -0.18 0.15 -8.92
CA LEU A 59 -0.44 -0.83 -7.86
C LEU A 59 0.37 -0.54 -6.61
N ARG A 60 1.63 -0.15 -6.78
CA ARG A 60 2.47 0.24 -5.64
C ARG A 60 1.91 1.46 -4.92
N LEU A 61 1.50 2.49 -5.66
CA LEU A 61 0.89 3.68 -5.09
C LEU A 61 -0.41 3.35 -4.36
N ARG A 62 -1.20 2.44 -4.93
CA ARG A 62 -2.44 1.99 -4.30
C ARG A 62 -2.16 1.30 -2.97
N ALA A 63 -1.16 0.44 -2.91
CA ALA A 63 -0.74 -0.22 -1.67
C ALA A 63 -0.30 0.80 -0.63
N ASP A 64 0.49 1.79 -1.03
CA ASP A 64 0.95 2.85 -0.14
C ASP A 64 -0.22 3.67 0.41
N ARG A 65 -1.22 3.98 -0.42
CA ARG A 65 -2.42 4.71 0.01
C ARG A 65 -3.25 3.91 1.00
N ILE A 66 -3.42 2.61 0.78
CA ILE A 66 -4.16 1.73 1.69
C ILE A 66 -3.48 1.70 3.05
N ARG A 67 -2.17 1.55 3.06
CA ARG A 67 -1.38 1.55 4.28
C ARG A 67 -1.49 2.88 5.02
N GLU A 68 -1.39 3.99 4.31
CA GLU A 68 -1.50 5.32 4.88
C GLU A 68 -2.89 5.59 5.45
N SER A 69 -3.94 5.20 4.75
CA SER A 69 -5.33 5.28 5.24
C SER A 69 -5.50 4.53 6.55
N ARG A 70 -4.95 3.33 6.63
CA ARG A 70 -5.02 2.51 7.84
C ARG A 70 -4.32 3.20 9.01
N ARG A 71 -3.14 3.75 8.75
CA ARG A 71 -2.36 4.48 9.75
C ARG A 71 -3.10 5.72 10.24
N SER A 72 -3.69 6.49 9.34
CA SER A 72 -4.45 7.69 9.67
C SER A 72 -5.67 7.39 10.53
N ARG A 73 -6.43 6.34 10.19
CA ARG A 73 -7.59 5.91 10.98
C ARG A 73 -7.18 5.50 12.39
N ARG A 74 -6.09 4.74 12.50
CA ARG A 74 -5.60 4.30 13.81
C ARG A 74 -5.21 5.49 14.68
N TYR A 75 -4.58 6.48 14.07
CA TYR A 75 -4.19 7.71 14.74
C TYR A 75 -5.41 8.50 15.22
N GLU A 76 -6.42 8.67 14.37
CA GLU A 76 -7.67 9.36 14.71
C GLU A 76 -8.40 8.67 15.86
N VAL A 77 -8.49 7.36 15.85
CA VAL A 77 -9.13 6.59 16.92
C VAL A 77 -8.41 6.82 18.26
N VAL A 78 -7.07 6.81 18.25
CA VAL A 78 -6.29 7.06 19.47
C VAL A 78 -6.55 8.48 19.99
N LEU A 79 -6.57 9.47 19.12
CA LEU A 79 -6.86 10.85 19.52
C LEU A 79 -8.27 11.01 20.09
N GLU A 80 -9.27 10.38 19.50
CA GLU A 80 -10.64 10.38 20.01
C GLU A 80 -10.70 9.74 21.40
N THR A 81 -10.05 8.61 21.59
CA THR A 81 -10.02 7.91 22.88
C THR A 81 -9.38 8.79 23.95
N LEU A 82 -8.28 9.43 23.64
CA LEU A 82 -7.60 10.35 24.57
C LEU A 82 -8.47 11.57 24.88
N GLY A 83 -9.17 12.10 23.89
CA GLY A 83 -10.09 13.23 24.07
C GLY A 83 -11.24 12.86 25.01
N ARG A 84 -11.82 11.67 24.85
CA ARG A 84 -12.91 11.19 25.73
C ARG A 84 -12.44 11.02 27.16
N GLN A 85 -11.24 10.48 27.38
CA GLN A 85 -10.68 10.33 28.73
C GLN A 85 -10.50 11.69 29.40
N THR A 86 -10.01 12.68 28.67
CA THR A 86 -9.84 14.03 29.19
C THR A 86 -11.17 14.65 29.58
N ASP A 87 -12.20 14.46 28.78
CA ASP A 87 -13.55 14.97 29.07
C ASP A 87 -14.15 14.30 30.31
N LEU A 88 -13.97 12.99 30.46
CA LEU A 88 -14.42 12.26 31.62
C LEU A 88 -13.72 12.72 32.90
N GLU A 89 -12.43 12.96 32.86
CA GLU A 89 -11.65 13.49 33.98
C GLU A 89 -12.12 14.86 34.39
N ARG A 90 -12.47 15.72 33.45
CA ARG A 90 -13.05 17.05 33.73
C ARG A 90 -14.40 16.94 34.41
N THR A 91 -15.21 15.97 34.03
CA THR A 91 -16.55 15.78 34.57
C THR A 91 -16.51 15.26 35.99
N THR A 92 -15.48 14.51 36.37
CA THR A 92 -15.33 13.96 37.72
C THR A 92 -14.65 14.91 38.71
N ALA A 93 -14.11 15.98 38.24
CA ALA A 93 -13.49 16.99 39.06
C ALA A 93 -14.54 18.04 39.44
#